data_4219127c27c8a357f414c7c64c236990
#
_entry.id   4219127c27c8a357f414c7c64c236990
#
_cell.length_a   1.000
_cell.length_b   1.000
_cell.length_c   1.000
_cell.angle_alpha   90.00
_cell.angle_beta   90.00
_cell.angle_gamma   90.00
#
_symmetry.space_group_name_H-M   'P 1'
#
loop_
_entity.id
_entity.type
_entity.pdbx_description
1 polymer ?
#
loop_
_entity_poly.entity_id
_entity_poly.type
_entity_poly.pdbx_seq_one_letter_code
_entity_poly.pdbx_strand_id
1 'polypeptide(L)'
;MKKILLLLVISFLTLSIQAQKFAYVDTDYILNKIPDFKQAQDKLDALSADWQKEIENKYADVEQMYRAYQQEQVLLTDDMKEKREEAIINKETQAKQLQQKYFGPEGDLYLKRQELIKPIQDKIYDVIQQLAANNKYQV
;
A
#
# COMPACT_ATOMS: atom_id res chain seq x y z
N MET A 1 29.20 45.03 -44.06
CA MET A 1 29.76 44.37 -42.83
C MET A 1 28.71 44.08 -41.77
N LYS A 2 27.87 45.03 -41.36
CA LYS A 2 26.83 44.81 -40.33
C LYS A 2 25.80 43.72 -40.67
N LYS A 3 25.38 43.62 -41.96
CA LYS A 3 24.42 42.58 -42.43
C LYS A 3 24.99 41.15 -42.42
N ILE A 4 26.29 41.02 -42.68
CA ILE A 4 26.99 39.73 -42.67
C ILE A 4 27.18 39.26 -41.23
N LEU A 5 27.48 40.18 -40.30
CA LEU A 5 27.58 39.87 -38.87
C LEU A 5 26.23 39.40 -38.31
N LEU A 6 25.12 40.02 -38.71
CA LEU A 6 23.77 39.64 -38.28
C LEU A 6 23.39 38.23 -38.78
N LEU A 7 23.73 37.87 -40.03
CA LEU A 7 23.51 36.54 -40.59
C LEU A 7 24.32 35.47 -39.83
N LEU A 8 25.54 35.77 -39.40
CA LEU A 8 26.43 34.89 -38.69
C LEU A 8 25.91 34.62 -37.27
N VAL A 9 25.34 35.62 -36.59
CA VAL A 9 24.70 35.49 -35.27
C VAL A 9 23.43 34.65 -35.36
N ILE A 10 22.59 34.84 -36.41
CA ILE A 10 21.37 34.03 -36.58
C ILE A 10 21.72 32.57 -36.87
N SER A 11 22.77 32.29 -37.64
CA SER A 11 23.26 30.94 -37.93
C SER A 11 23.79 30.21 -36.69
N PHE A 12 24.35 30.95 -35.72
CA PHE A 12 24.86 30.37 -34.47
C PHE A 12 23.73 30.03 -33.48
N LEU A 13 22.59 30.70 -33.55
CA LEU A 13 21.41 30.46 -32.69
C LEU A 13 20.63 29.19 -33.08
N THR A 14 20.81 28.66 -34.30
CA THR A 14 20.07 27.48 -34.77
C THR A 14 20.74 26.14 -34.43
N LEU A 15 21.94 26.13 -33.85
CA LEU A 15 22.72 24.92 -33.58
C LEU A 15 22.39 24.21 -32.26
N SER A 16 21.46 24.73 -31.47
CA SER A 16 21.19 24.21 -30.09
C SER A 16 19.86 23.47 -29.95
N ILE A 17 19.19 23.03 -30.99
CA ILE A 17 18.00 22.20 -30.88
C ILE A 17 18.48 20.75 -30.67
N GLN A 18 18.87 20.44 -29.46
CA GLN A 18 19.01 19.03 -29.08
C GLN A 18 17.58 18.48 -28.98
N ALA A 19 17.23 17.58 -29.90
CA ALA A 19 15.97 16.85 -29.83
C ALA A 19 15.97 16.03 -28.53
N GLN A 20 15.19 16.48 -27.54
CA GLN A 20 14.99 15.73 -26.31
C GLN A 20 14.25 14.44 -26.66
N LYS A 21 14.85 13.30 -26.35
CA LYS A 21 14.22 12.01 -26.52
C LYS A 21 13.41 11.70 -25.27
N PHE A 22 12.12 11.57 -25.43
CA PHE A 22 11.23 11.14 -24.35
C PHE A 22 11.00 9.63 -24.45
N ALA A 23 10.96 8.96 -23.30
CA ALA A 23 10.55 7.58 -23.19
C ALA A 23 9.44 7.47 -22.14
N TYR A 24 8.47 6.64 -22.41
CA TYR A 24 7.42 6.25 -21.45
C TYR A 24 7.71 4.83 -20.96
N VAL A 25 7.59 4.61 -19.64
CA VAL A 25 7.81 3.31 -19.03
C VAL A 25 6.56 2.91 -18.27
N ASP A 26 5.99 1.76 -18.62
CA ASP A 26 4.92 1.14 -17.88
C ASP A 26 5.52 0.28 -16.75
N THR A 27 5.60 0.88 -15.57
CA THR A 27 6.16 0.23 -14.38
C THR A 27 5.30 -0.91 -13.88
N ASP A 28 3.98 -0.85 -14.02
CA ASP A 28 3.07 -1.92 -13.61
C ASP A 28 3.25 -3.15 -14.49
N TYR A 29 3.41 -2.95 -15.80
CA TYR A 29 3.73 -4.05 -16.72
C TYR A 29 5.05 -4.73 -16.35
N ILE A 30 6.08 -3.97 -16.01
CA ILE A 30 7.38 -4.51 -15.61
C ILE A 30 7.26 -5.29 -14.30
N LEU A 31 6.66 -4.68 -13.28
CA LEU A 31 6.46 -5.30 -11.97
C LEU A 31 5.77 -6.67 -12.08
N ASN A 32 4.69 -6.73 -12.85
CA ASN A 32 3.93 -7.96 -13.06
C ASN A 32 4.71 -9.07 -13.80
N LYS A 33 5.86 -8.76 -14.42
CA LYS A 33 6.76 -9.75 -15.05
C LYS A 33 7.86 -10.24 -14.12
N ILE A 34 8.01 -9.65 -12.94
CA ILE A 34 9.05 -9.99 -11.98
C ILE A 34 8.53 -11.07 -11.01
N PRO A 35 9.16 -12.27 -10.98
CA PRO A 35 8.73 -13.35 -10.08
C PRO A 35 8.74 -12.95 -8.61
N ASP A 36 9.74 -12.18 -8.16
CA ASP A 36 9.85 -11.73 -6.78
C ASP A 36 8.68 -10.81 -6.37
N PHE A 37 8.21 -9.96 -7.29
CA PHE A 37 7.04 -9.11 -7.06
C PHE A 37 5.78 -9.93 -6.88
N LYS A 38 5.56 -10.93 -7.73
CA LYS A 38 4.44 -11.85 -7.61
C LYS A 38 4.49 -12.62 -6.29
N GLN A 39 5.66 -13.14 -5.93
CA GLN A 39 5.82 -13.84 -4.65
C GLN A 39 5.56 -12.93 -3.44
N ALA A 40 5.99 -11.66 -3.50
CA ALA A 40 5.72 -10.68 -2.46
C ALA A 40 4.21 -10.40 -2.36
N GLN A 41 3.52 -10.26 -3.49
CA GLN A 41 2.08 -10.07 -3.54
C GLN A 41 1.33 -11.27 -2.95
N ASP A 42 1.68 -12.49 -3.36
CA ASP A 42 1.07 -13.72 -2.85
C ASP A 42 1.23 -13.84 -1.31
N LYS A 43 2.38 -13.43 -0.77
CA LYS A 43 2.62 -13.38 0.69
C LYS A 43 1.73 -12.35 1.39
N LEU A 44 1.55 -11.17 0.80
CA LEU A 44 0.68 -10.13 1.36
C LEU A 44 -0.77 -10.57 1.35
N ASP A 45 -1.21 -11.22 0.28
CA ASP A 45 -2.58 -11.72 0.16
C ASP A 45 -2.86 -12.82 1.18
N ALA A 46 -1.92 -13.74 1.39
CA ALA A 46 -2.01 -14.78 2.42
C ALA A 46 -2.08 -14.17 3.83
N LEU A 47 -1.21 -13.22 4.17
CA LEU A 47 -1.24 -12.52 5.46
C LEU A 47 -2.56 -11.76 5.67
N SER A 48 -3.05 -11.09 4.63
CA SER A 48 -4.32 -10.38 4.68
C SER A 48 -5.48 -11.31 4.97
N ALA A 49 -5.52 -12.49 4.31
CA ALA A 49 -6.55 -13.49 4.53
C ALA A 49 -6.49 -14.08 5.96
N ASP A 50 -5.30 -14.37 6.48
CA ASP A 50 -5.13 -14.87 7.84
C ASP A 50 -5.59 -13.85 8.89
N TRP A 51 -5.21 -12.59 8.73
CA TRP A 51 -5.62 -11.51 9.63
C TRP A 51 -7.13 -11.22 9.56
N GLN A 52 -7.69 -11.27 8.36
CA GLN A 52 -9.14 -11.14 8.17
C GLN A 52 -9.88 -12.24 8.95
N LYS A 53 -9.43 -13.47 8.83
CA LYS A 53 -10.00 -14.61 9.54
C LYS A 53 -9.88 -14.48 11.07
N GLU A 54 -8.74 -13.96 11.56
CA GLU A 54 -8.55 -13.70 12.98
C GLU A 54 -9.57 -12.67 13.51
N ILE A 55 -9.78 -11.57 12.76
CA ILE A 55 -10.75 -10.54 13.10
C ILE A 55 -12.18 -11.11 13.07
N GLU A 56 -12.52 -11.89 12.04
CA GLU A 56 -13.83 -12.55 11.93
C GLU A 56 -14.10 -13.46 13.14
N ASN A 57 -13.11 -14.23 13.58
CA ASN A 57 -13.23 -15.06 14.78
C ASN A 57 -13.47 -14.23 16.05
N LYS A 58 -12.79 -13.06 16.19
CA LYS A 58 -13.02 -12.15 17.31
C LYS A 58 -14.44 -11.58 17.32
N TYR A 59 -14.97 -11.21 16.16
CA TYR A 59 -16.35 -10.74 16.05
C TYR A 59 -17.37 -11.88 16.28
N ALA A 60 -17.06 -13.10 15.84
CA ALA A 60 -17.90 -14.26 16.14
C ALA A 60 -18.00 -14.54 17.65
N ASP A 61 -16.86 -14.40 18.37
CA ASP A 61 -16.85 -14.49 19.86
C ASP A 61 -17.76 -13.42 20.49
N VAL A 62 -17.68 -12.16 20.01
CA VAL A 62 -18.54 -11.06 20.48
C VAL A 62 -20.02 -11.38 20.24
N GLU A 63 -20.35 -11.86 19.05
CA GLU A 63 -21.72 -12.24 18.71
C GLU A 63 -22.23 -13.38 19.62
N GLN A 64 -21.40 -14.38 19.87
CA GLN A 64 -21.76 -15.48 20.78
C GLN A 64 -22.01 -14.97 22.22
N MET A 65 -21.16 -14.08 22.73
CA MET A 65 -21.35 -13.48 24.06
C MET A 65 -22.64 -12.66 24.13
N TYR A 66 -22.94 -11.91 23.07
CA TYR A 66 -24.16 -11.10 23.00
C TYR A 66 -25.42 -11.98 22.96
N ARG A 67 -25.42 -13.05 22.16
CA ARG A 67 -26.54 -14.00 22.11
C ARG A 67 -26.75 -14.70 23.46
N ALA A 68 -25.69 -15.11 24.15
CA ALA A 68 -25.79 -15.70 25.49
C ALA A 68 -26.37 -14.70 26.47
N TYR A 69 -25.91 -13.44 26.46
CA TYR A 69 -26.45 -12.37 27.30
C TYR A 69 -27.95 -12.16 27.04
N GLN A 70 -28.40 -12.09 25.80
CA GLN A 70 -29.82 -11.93 25.46
C GLN A 70 -30.70 -13.07 26.04
N GLN A 71 -30.17 -14.30 26.06
CA GLN A 71 -30.90 -15.46 26.59
C GLN A 71 -30.98 -15.46 28.14
N GLU A 72 -29.91 -15.00 28.77
CA GLU A 72 -29.74 -15.05 30.23
C GLU A 72 -30.24 -13.78 30.96
N GLN A 73 -30.39 -12.63 30.26
CA GLN A 73 -30.57 -11.30 30.84
C GLN A 73 -31.76 -11.22 31.83
N VAL A 74 -32.82 -12.00 31.59
CA VAL A 74 -34.02 -12.01 32.46
C VAL A 74 -33.77 -12.70 33.82
N LEU A 75 -32.69 -13.50 33.91
CA LEU A 75 -32.27 -14.22 35.10
C LEU A 75 -31.16 -13.50 35.86
N LEU A 76 -30.54 -12.49 35.26
CA LEU A 76 -29.40 -11.78 35.82
C LEU A 76 -29.82 -10.63 36.72
N THR A 77 -29.08 -10.43 37.82
CA THR A 77 -29.15 -9.21 38.61
C THR A 77 -28.58 -8.03 37.85
N ASP A 78 -28.89 -6.79 38.26
CA ASP A 78 -28.41 -5.60 37.56
C ASP A 78 -26.87 -5.51 37.54
N ASP A 79 -26.19 -5.85 38.63
CA ASP A 79 -24.73 -5.96 38.72
C ASP A 79 -24.15 -7.02 37.72
N MET A 80 -24.84 -8.13 37.55
CA MET A 80 -24.43 -9.17 36.60
C MET A 80 -24.64 -8.74 35.15
N LYS A 81 -25.72 -8.00 34.87
CA LYS A 81 -25.95 -7.43 33.53
C LYS A 81 -24.84 -6.45 33.13
N GLU A 82 -24.54 -5.50 34.03
CA GLU A 82 -23.47 -4.51 33.82
C GLU A 82 -22.13 -5.19 33.53
N LYS A 83 -21.74 -6.19 34.31
CA LYS A 83 -20.50 -6.96 34.06
C LYS A 83 -20.51 -7.70 32.74
N ARG A 84 -21.64 -8.25 32.30
CA ARG A 84 -21.76 -8.93 31.01
C ARG A 84 -21.67 -7.93 29.84
N GLU A 85 -22.35 -6.80 29.94
CA GLU A 85 -22.29 -5.72 28.95
C GLU A 85 -20.87 -5.15 28.81
N GLU A 86 -20.22 -4.88 29.96
CA GLU A 86 -18.82 -4.42 29.97
C GLU A 86 -17.88 -5.45 29.31
N ALA A 87 -18.04 -6.73 29.58
CA ALA A 87 -17.24 -7.78 28.96
C ALA A 87 -17.43 -7.85 27.44
N ILE A 88 -18.67 -7.67 26.94
CA ILE A 88 -18.99 -7.64 25.52
C ILE A 88 -18.34 -6.41 24.85
N ILE A 89 -18.51 -5.23 25.45
CA ILE A 89 -17.91 -3.97 24.96
C ILE A 89 -16.38 -4.08 24.90
N ASN A 90 -15.77 -4.66 25.94
CA ASN A 90 -14.33 -4.86 25.96
C ASN A 90 -13.85 -5.80 24.83
N LYS A 91 -14.58 -6.89 24.56
CA LYS A 91 -14.27 -7.81 23.46
C LYS A 91 -14.45 -7.14 22.09
N GLU A 92 -15.52 -6.38 21.92
CA GLU A 92 -15.76 -5.62 20.69
C GLU A 92 -14.65 -4.59 20.44
N THR A 93 -14.25 -3.88 21.50
CA THR A 93 -13.14 -2.92 21.45
C THR A 93 -11.84 -3.60 21.03
N GLN A 94 -11.53 -4.77 21.57
CA GLN A 94 -10.35 -5.55 21.17
C GLN A 94 -10.40 -5.97 19.70
N ALA A 95 -11.57 -6.40 19.19
CA ALA A 95 -11.73 -6.74 17.77
C ALA A 95 -11.50 -5.53 16.86
N LYS A 96 -12.06 -4.36 17.23
CA LYS A 96 -11.85 -3.09 16.49
C LYS A 96 -10.38 -2.65 16.52
N GLN A 97 -9.73 -2.75 17.67
CA GLN A 97 -8.30 -2.42 17.79
C GLN A 97 -7.43 -3.34 16.94
N LEU A 98 -7.75 -4.64 16.89
CA LEU A 98 -7.03 -5.59 16.06
C LEU A 98 -7.22 -5.28 14.57
N GLN A 99 -8.44 -4.97 14.15
CA GLN A 99 -8.74 -4.54 12.79
C GLN A 99 -7.95 -3.28 12.41
N GLN A 100 -7.91 -2.29 13.30
CA GLN A 100 -7.15 -1.07 13.06
C GLN A 100 -5.64 -1.32 13.02
N LYS A 101 -5.13 -2.21 13.90
CA LYS A 101 -3.73 -2.62 13.89
C LYS A 101 -3.32 -3.25 12.57
N TYR A 102 -4.13 -4.16 12.02
CA TYR A 102 -3.79 -4.87 10.79
C TYR A 102 -4.08 -4.05 9.53
N PHE A 103 -5.23 -3.40 9.46
CA PHE A 103 -5.75 -2.75 8.24
C PHE A 103 -5.89 -1.23 8.34
N GLY A 104 -5.45 -0.63 9.44
CA GLY A 104 -5.43 0.84 9.58
C GLY A 104 -4.49 1.51 8.58
N PRO A 105 -4.52 2.86 8.46
CA PRO A 105 -3.73 3.61 7.48
C PRO A 105 -2.22 3.32 7.53
N GLU A 106 -1.67 3.07 8.72
CA GLU A 106 -0.26 2.69 8.96
C GLU A 106 -0.18 1.33 9.66
N GLY A 107 -1.16 0.47 9.40
CA GLY A 107 -1.26 -0.85 10.01
C GLY A 107 -0.23 -1.85 9.49
N ASP A 108 -0.24 -3.03 10.10
CA ASP A 108 0.74 -4.08 9.82
C ASP A 108 0.78 -4.47 8.33
N LEU A 109 -0.38 -4.44 7.61
CA LEU A 109 -0.43 -4.73 6.17
C LEU A 109 0.32 -3.68 5.35
N TYR A 110 0.17 -2.40 5.71
CA TYR A 110 0.91 -1.31 5.07
C TYR A 110 2.40 -1.47 5.29
N LEU A 111 2.83 -1.73 6.52
CA LEU A 111 4.24 -1.93 6.85
C LEU A 111 4.84 -3.15 6.12
N LYS A 112 4.10 -4.26 6.05
CA LYS A 112 4.52 -5.44 5.30
C LYS A 112 4.61 -5.19 3.79
N ARG A 113 3.73 -4.37 3.25
CA ARG A 113 3.83 -3.95 1.84
C ARG A 113 5.09 -3.11 1.60
N GLN A 114 5.40 -2.17 2.49
CA GLN A 114 6.63 -1.39 2.40
C GLN A 114 7.87 -2.30 2.49
N GLU A 115 7.87 -3.28 3.37
CA GLU A 115 8.98 -4.21 3.55
C GLU A 115 9.21 -5.10 2.32
N LEU A 116 8.14 -5.62 1.70
CA LEU A 116 8.23 -6.63 0.64
C LEU A 116 8.26 -6.04 -0.77
N ILE A 117 7.50 -4.98 -1.03
CA ILE A 117 7.30 -4.43 -2.37
C ILE A 117 8.25 -3.27 -2.66
N LYS A 118 8.46 -2.38 -1.68
CA LYS A 118 9.27 -1.18 -1.89
C LYS A 118 10.68 -1.48 -2.42
N PRO A 119 11.45 -2.45 -1.88
CA PRO A 119 12.78 -2.75 -2.40
C PRO A 119 12.80 -3.17 -3.87
N ILE A 120 11.73 -3.84 -4.32
CA ILE A 120 11.57 -4.27 -5.72
C ILE A 120 11.32 -3.06 -6.61
N GLN A 121 10.42 -2.16 -6.17
CA GLN A 121 10.12 -0.91 -6.88
C GLN A 121 11.36 0.01 -6.97
N ASP A 122 12.08 0.17 -5.87
CA ASP A 122 13.30 0.99 -5.81
C ASP A 122 14.36 0.45 -6.82
N LYS A 123 14.55 -0.87 -6.88
CA LYS A 123 15.47 -1.50 -7.83
C LYS A 123 15.06 -1.27 -9.29
N ILE A 124 13.76 -1.34 -9.60
CA ILE A 124 13.25 -1.06 -10.95
C ILE A 124 13.47 0.40 -11.29
N TYR A 125 13.15 1.30 -10.36
CA TYR A 125 13.37 2.73 -10.55
C TYR A 125 14.82 3.04 -10.87
N ASP A 126 15.77 2.49 -10.12
CA ASP A 126 17.20 2.67 -10.34
C ASP A 126 17.63 2.17 -11.73
N VAL A 127 17.14 1.02 -12.16
CA VAL A 127 17.43 0.48 -13.50
C VAL A 127 16.86 1.37 -14.60
N ILE A 128 15.63 1.87 -14.45
CA ILE A 128 15.01 2.79 -15.39
C ILE A 128 15.83 4.09 -15.48
N GLN A 129 16.24 4.66 -14.36
CA GLN A 129 17.06 5.88 -14.33
C GLN A 129 18.42 5.67 -15.01
N GLN A 130 19.08 4.54 -14.79
CA GLN A 130 20.34 4.19 -15.45
C GLN A 130 20.15 4.05 -16.96
N LEU A 131 19.10 3.37 -17.41
CA LEU A 131 18.78 3.22 -18.83
C LEU A 131 18.47 4.57 -19.49
N ALA A 132 17.71 5.43 -18.82
CA ALA A 132 17.39 6.77 -19.28
C ALA A 132 18.66 7.61 -19.43
N ALA A 133 19.52 7.62 -18.43
CA ALA A 133 20.78 8.37 -18.45
C ALA A 133 21.71 7.87 -19.57
N ASN A 134 21.89 6.55 -19.71
CA ASN A 134 22.77 5.95 -20.72
C ASN A 134 22.29 6.22 -22.15
N ASN A 135 20.99 6.30 -22.38
CA ASN A 135 20.39 6.51 -23.70
C ASN A 135 19.96 7.96 -23.95
N LYS A 136 20.22 8.88 -23.02
CA LYS A 136 19.84 10.30 -23.07
C LYS A 136 18.31 10.48 -23.27
N TYR A 137 17.52 9.65 -22.63
CA TYR A 137 16.06 9.82 -22.53
C TYR A 137 15.72 10.74 -21.35
N GLN A 138 14.67 11.53 -21.51
CA GLN A 138 13.92 12.08 -20.38
C GLN A 138 12.76 11.11 -20.05
N VAL A 139 12.68 10.70 -18.78
CA VAL A 139 11.67 9.77 -18.24
C VAL A 139 10.76 10.53 -17.29
#